data_9faf8c3aa2098702e395407afac5df6c
#
_entry.id   9faf8c3aa2098702e395407afac5df6c
#
_cell.length_a   1.000
_cell.length_b   1.000
_cell.length_c   1.000
_cell.angle_alpha   90.00
_cell.angle_beta   90.00
_cell.angle_gamma   90.00
#
_symmetry.space_group_name_H-M   'P 1'
#
loop_
_entity.id
_entity.type
_entity.pdbx_description
1 polymer ?
#
loop_
_entity_poly.entity_id
_entity_poly.type
_entity_poly.pdbx_seq_one_letter_code
_entity_poly.pdbx_strand_id
1 'polypeptide(L)'
;LKSDLDLFSDTVFCFTPTGDVKNLPTGSTPIDFAYSIHSAVGNKMIGAKVNGKLVPIDYIIQNGDRVEVITSQNSKGPSRDWLNIVKSTQAKNKINQWFRSELKEENITHGKELLIASAKSKGINFPDINKPEYQEKILRKYGFHDWNSCLATIGHGGLKEGQIVNRMYEEYKKDHLACITDDE
;
A
#
# COMPACT_ATOMS: atom_id res chain seq x y z
N LEU A 1 -34.57 -6.09 -29.71
CA LEU A 1 -34.12 -7.44 -29.30
C LEU A 1 -32.61 -7.56 -29.23
N LYS A 2 -31.86 -6.99 -30.19
CA LYS A 2 -30.39 -6.94 -30.10
C LYS A 2 -29.89 -6.01 -29.01
N SER A 3 -30.59 -4.92 -28.72
CA SER A 3 -30.22 -3.97 -27.69
C SER A 3 -30.34 -4.56 -26.25
N ASP A 4 -31.32 -5.41 -26.02
CA ASP A 4 -31.52 -6.07 -24.73
C ASP A 4 -30.47 -7.14 -24.49
N LEU A 5 -30.04 -7.86 -25.52
CA LEU A 5 -28.95 -8.82 -25.46
C LEU A 5 -27.60 -8.12 -25.27
N ASP A 6 -27.40 -6.95 -25.88
CA ASP A 6 -26.16 -6.15 -25.69
C ASP A 6 -26.06 -5.56 -24.30
N LEU A 7 -27.17 -5.20 -23.65
CA LEU A 7 -27.19 -4.74 -22.26
C LEU A 7 -26.77 -5.83 -21.27
N PHE A 8 -27.14 -7.09 -21.56
CA PHE A 8 -26.76 -8.23 -20.71
C PHE A 8 -25.38 -8.81 -21.06
N SER A 9 -24.80 -8.43 -22.22
CA SER A 9 -23.46 -8.90 -22.61
C SER A 9 -22.31 -8.19 -21.91
N ASP A 10 -22.58 -7.07 -21.21
CA ASP A 10 -21.56 -6.29 -20.50
C ASP A 10 -21.16 -6.89 -19.16
N THR A 11 -21.87 -7.89 -18.67
CA THR A 11 -21.58 -8.57 -17.43
C THR A 11 -21.55 -10.08 -17.61
N VAL A 12 -20.78 -10.74 -16.78
CA VAL A 12 -20.71 -12.18 -16.66
C VAL A 12 -21.06 -12.56 -15.22
N PHE A 13 -21.84 -13.63 -15.04
CA PHE A 13 -22.11 -14.16 -13.71
C PHE A 13 -21.30 -15.43 -13.46
N CYS A 14 -20.84 -15.60 -12.21
CA CYS A 14 -20.11 -16.76 -11.78
C CYS A 14 -20.50 -17.09 -10.34
N PHE A 15 -20.08 -18.26 -9.87
CA PHE A 15 -20.44 -18.75 -8.55
C PHE A 15 -19.20 -18.89 -7.68
N THR A 16 -19.36 -18.58 -6.39
CA THR A 16 -18.38 -18.96 -5.36
C THR A 16 -18.48 -20.47 -5.10
N PRO A 17 -17.49 -21.09 -4.43
CA PRO A 17 -17.58 -22.51 -4.05
C PRO A 17 -18.80 -22.84 -3.18
N THR A 18 -19.32 -21.86 -2.43
CA THR A 18 -20.53 -22.02 -1.60
C THR A 18 -21.83 -21.77 -2.38
N GLY A 19 -21.74 -21.41 -3.66
CA GLY A 19 -22.91 -21.22 -4.52
C GLY A 19 -23.45 -19.80 -4.60
N ASP A 20 -22.78 -18.83 -3.99
CA ASP A 20 -23.16 -17.41 -4.11
C ASP A 20 -22.85 -16.88 -5.51
N VAL A 21 -23.74 -16.03 -6.02
CA VAL A 21 -23.58 -15.44 -7.36
C VAL A 21 -22.77 -14.14 -7.27
N LYS A 22 -21.81 -14.00 -8.19
CA LYS A 22 -21.05 -12.76 -8.39
C LYS A 22 -21.24 -12.29 -9.83
N ASN A 23 -21.53 -11.00 -9.99
CA ASN A 23 -21.61 -10.37 -11.29
C ASN A 23 -20.37 -9.53 -11.53
N LEU A 24 -19.69 -9.79 -12.64
CA LEU A 24 -18.44 -9.12 -13.01
C LEU A 24 -18.56 -8.56 -14.43
N PRO A 25 -17.74 -7.55 -14.80
CA PRO A 25 -17.69 -7.12 -16.19
C PRO A 25 -17.29 -8.26 -17.13
N THR A 26 -17.82 -8.29 -18.32
CA THR A 26 -17.43 -9.27 -19.35
C THR A 26 -15.95 -9.16 -19.64
N GLY A 27 -15.27 -10.29 -19.71
CA GLY A 27 -13.81 -10.35 -19.86
C GLY A 27 -13.05 -10.41 -18.54
N SER A 28 -13.77 -10.44 -17.41
CA SER A 28 -13.16 -10.55 -16.08
C SER A 28 -12.43 -11.88 -15.90
N THR A 29 -11.39 -11.83 -15.09
CA THR A 29 -10.48 -12.93 -14.79
C THR A 29 -10.67 -13.39 -13.34
N PRO A 30 -10.04 -14.51 -12.92
CA PRO A 30 -10.04 -14.91 -11.52
C PRO A 30 -9.50 -13.84 -10.57
N ILE A 31 -8.62 -12.96 -11.03
CA ILE A 31 -8.14 -11.82 -10.23
C ILE A 31 -9.29 -10.86 -9.92
N ASP A 32 -10.08 -10.51 -10.94
CA ASP A 32 -11.27 -9.67 -10.75
C ASP A 32 -12.24 -10.29 -9.75
N PHE A 33 -12.46 -11.60 -9.86
CA PHE A 33 -13.29 -12.35 -8.93
C PHE A 33 -12.74 -12.27 -7.50
N ALA A 34 -11.44 -12.48 -7.31
CA ALA A 34 -10.80 -12.46 -6.00
C ALA A 34 -10.98 -11.10 -5.31
N TYR A 35 -10.75 -10.00 -6.03
CA TYR A 35 -10.94 -8.65 -5.48
C TYR A 35 -12.42 -8.30 -5.26
N SER A 36 -13.34 -8.94 -5.97
CA SER A 36 -14.77 -8.75 -5.73
C SER A 36 -15.22 -9.36 -4.40
N ILE A 37 -14.50 -10.38 -3.91
CA ILE A 37 -14.77 -11.00 -2.60
C ILE A 37 -14.23 -10.11 -1.49
N HIS A 38 -12.93 -9.85 -1.50
CA HIS A 38 -12.26 -8.98 -0.53
C HIS A 38 -10.84 -8.65 -1.03
N SER A 39 -10.35 -7.45 -0.71
CA SER A 39 -8.99 -7.05 -1.09
C SER A 39 -7.92 -7.99 -0.54
N ALA A 40 -8.11 -8.52 0.68
CA ALA A 40 -7.17 -9.47 1.27
C ALA A 40 -7.09 -10.78 0.47
N VAL A 41 -8.20 -11.22 -0.10
CA VAL A 41 -8.23 -12.42 -0.95
C VAL A 41 -7.45 -12.17 -2.24
N GLY A 42 -7.71 -11.05 -2.91
CA GLY A 42 -6.99 -10.68 -4.12
C GLY A 42 -5.49 -10.50 -3.88
N ASN A 43 -5.12 -9.82 -2.80
CA ASN A 43 -3.71 -9.54 -2.47
C ASN A 43 -2.92 -10.80 -2.11
N LYS A 44 -3.57 -11.85 -1.65
CA LYS A 44 -2.94 -13.13 -1.28
C LYS A 44 -3.12 -14.23 -2.32
N MET A 45 -3.77 -13.93 -3.43
CA MET A 45 -4.04 -14.92 -4.46
C MET A 45 -2.75 -15.43 -5.10
N ILE A 46 -2.63 -16.76 -5.19
CA ILE A 46 -1.52 -17.43 -5.89
C ILE A 46 -2.00 -18.25 -7.09
N GLY A 47 -3.30 -18.49 -7.21
CA GLY A 47 -3.87 -19.25 -8.29
C GLY A 47 -5.38 -19.32 -8.19
N ALA A 48 -5.99 -20.02 -9.13
CA ALA A 48 -7.43 -20.20 -9.17
C ALA A 48 -7.82 -21.51 -9.81
N LYS A 49 -9.00 -22.01 -9.44
CA LYS A 49 -9.66 -23.14 -10.09
C LYS A 49 -10.99 -22.68 -10.64
N VAL A 50 -11.32 -23.17 -11.82
CA VAL A 50 -12.64 -22.95 -12.42
C VAL A 50 -13.24 -24.31 -12.72
N ASN A 51 -14.44 -24.54 -12.18
CA ASN A 51 -15.15 -25.82 -12.32
C ASN A 51 -14.29 -27.02 -11.87
N GLY A 52 -13.50 -26.83 -10.81
CA GLY A 52 -12.64 -27.85 -10.22
C GLY A 52 -11.28 -28.04 -10.88
N LYS A 53 -10.96 -27.26 -11.92
CA LYS A 53 -9.69 -27.37 -12.65
C LYS A 53 -8.83 -26.12 -12.47
N LEU A 54 -7.52 -26.27 -12.29
CA LEU A 54 -6.59 -25.16 -12.26
C LEU A 54 -6.62 -24.43 -13.60
N VAL A 55 -6.69 -23.12 -13.54
CA VAL A 55 -6.66 -22.24 -14.72
C VAL A 55 -5.60 -21.16 -14.54
N PRO A 56 -5.10 -20.56 -15.64
CA PRO A 56 -4.24 -19.37 -15.55
C PRO A 56 -4.99 -18.20 -14.92
N ILE A 57 -4.27 -17.28 -14.31
CA ILE A 57 -4.86 -16.09 -13.68
C ILE A 57 -5.51 -15.14 -14.68
N ASP A 58 -5.14 -15.23 -15.95
CA ASP A 58 -5.72 -14.47 -17.06
C ASP A 58 -6.85 -15.19 -17.78
N TYR A 59 -7.31 -16.32 -17.25
CA TYR A 59 -8.47 -17.04 -17.76
C TYR A 59 -9.68 -16.10 -17.78
N ILE A 60 -10.45 -16.12 -18.88
CA ILE A 60 -11.65 -15.29 -19.00
C ILE A 60 -12.86 -16.08 -18.51
N ILE A 61 -13.47 -15.59 -17.44
CA ILE A 61 -14.62 -16.22 -16.79
C ILE A 61 -15.80 -16.24 -17.74
N GLN A 62 -16.47 -17.41 -17.81
CA GLN A 62 -17.67 -17.62 -18.60
C GLN A 62 -18.89 -17.69 -17.69
N ASN A 63 -20.06 -17.33 -18.23
CA ASN A 63 -21.33 -17.42 -17.48
C ASN A 63 -21.52 -18.81 -16.87
N GLY A 64 -21.81 -18.84 -15.59
CA GLY A 64 -22.05 -20.08 -14.85
C GLY A 64 -20.80 -20.77 -14.33
N ASP A 65 -19.61 -20.23 -14.56
CA ASP A 65 -18.38 -20.78 -13.99
C ASP A 65 -18.41 -20.73 -12.48
N ARG A 66 -17.91 -21.78 -11.84
CA ARG A 66 -17.65 -21.83 -10.41
C ARG A 66 -16.18 -21.55 -10.18
N VAL A 67 -15.87 -20.43 -9.54
CA VAL A 67 -14.51 -19.93 -9.35
C VAL A 67 -14.06 -20.11 -7.92
N GLU A 68 -12.91 -20.72 -7.74
CA GLU A 68 -12.26 -20.89 -6.44
C GLU A 68 -10.90 -20.20 -6.47
N VAL A 69 -10.67 -19.29 -5.53
CA VAL A 69 -9.40 -18.57 -5.41
C VAL A 69 -8.50 -19.32 -4.46
N ILE A 70 -7.26 -19.57 -4.87
CA ILE A 70 -6.22 -20.17 -4.04
C ILE A 70 -5.36 -19.05 -3.47
N THR A 71 -5.29 -18.98 -2.14
CA THR A 71 -4.53 -17.97 -1.43
C THR A 71 -3.37 -18.58 -0.64
N SER A 72 -2.36 -17.77 -0.35
CA SER A 72 -1.23 -18.17 0.50
C SER A 72 -0.80 -17.01 1.38
N GLN A 73 -0.50 -17.32 2.64
CA GLN A 73 0.07 -16.32 3.56
C GLN A 73 1.46 -15.86 3.12
N ASN A 74 2.15 -16.68 2.31
CA ASN A 74 3.48 -16.37 1.78
C ASN A 74 3.43 -15.60 0.45
N SER A 75 2.24 -15.25 -0.03
CA SER A 75 2.10 -14.45 -1.25
C SER A 75 2.78 -13.09 -1.09
N LYS A 76 3.52 -12.69 -2.12
CA LYS A 76 4.20 -11.39 -2.18
C LYS A 76 3.28 -10.25 -2.62
N GLY A 77 1.98 -10.51 -2.77
CA GLY A 77 1.01 -9.53 -3.23
C GLY A 77 0.84 -9.53 -4.74
N PRO A 78 0.05 -8.58 -5.27
CA PRO A 78 -0.21 -8.50 -6.70
C PRO A 78 1.04 -8.12 -7.49
N SER A 79 1.11 -8.61 -8.73
CA SER A 79 2.10 -8.20 -9.72
C SER A 79 1.59 -6.98 -10.49
N ARG A 80 2.49 -6.15 -11.00
CA ARG A 80 2.13 -5.01 -11.86
C ARG A 80 1.46 -5.47 -13.16
N ASP A 81 1.82 -6.65 -13.67
CA ASP A 81 1.19 -7.25 -14.85
C ASP A 81 -0.30 -7.49 -14.66
N TRP A 82 -0.75 -7.68 -13.42
CA TRP A 82 -2.17 -7.87 -13.11
C TRP A 82 -3.03 -6.69 -13.56
N LEU A 83 -2.48 -5.47 -13.56
CA LEU A 83 -3.20 -4.28 -14.04
C LEU A 83 -3.57 -4.39 -15.52
N ASN A 84 -2.79 -5.12 -16.31
CA ASN A 84 -3.07 -5.37 -17.73
C ASN A 84 -4.02 -6.56 -17.94
N ILE A 85 -4.18 -7.41 -16.93
CA ILE A 85 -5.00 -8.62 -16.98
C ILE A 85 -6.42 -8.35 -16.52
N VAL A 86 -6.58 -7.55 -15.45
CA VAL A 86 -7.88 -7.30 -14.83
C VAL A 86 -8.76 -6.42 -15.71
N LYS A 87 -10.07 -6.64 -15.61
CA LYS A 87 -11.07 -5.89 -16.37
C LYS A 87 -11.85 -4.92 -15.50
N SER A 88 -12.12 -5.28 -14.23
CA SER A 88 -12.94 -4.47 -13.33
C SER A 88 -12.18 -3.27 -12.80
N THR A 89 -12.88 -2.15 -12.67
CA THR A 89 -12.35 -0.94 -12.02
C THR A 89 -12.02 -1.22 -10.55
N GLN A 90 -12.82 -2.04 -9.88
CA GLN A 90 -12.59 -2.42 -8.49
C GLN A 90 -11.24 -3.10 -8.31
N ALA A 91 -10.92 -4.10 -9.15
CA ALA A 91 -9.63 -4.79 -9.09
C ALA A 91 -8.48 -3.83 -9.37
N LYS A 92 -8.58 -2.98 -10.39
CA LYS A 92 -7.56 -1.99 -10.72
C LYS A 92 -7.28 -1.05 -9.54
N ASN A 93 -8.33 -0.53 -8.91
CA ASN A 93 -8.21 0.39 -7.78
C ASN A 93 -7.58 -0.29 -6.57
N LYS A 94 -7.96 -1.53 -6.27
CA LYS A 94 -7.42 -2.29 -5.14
C LYS A 94 -5.95 -2.64 -5.34
N ILE A 95 -5.56 -3.03 -6.54
CA ILE A 95 -4.16 -3.31 -6.88
C ILE A 95 -3.30 -2.04 -6.76
N ASN A 96 -3.78 -0.93 -7.32
CA ASN A 96 -3.06 0.36 -7.21
C ASN A 96 -2.94 0.82 -5.76
N GLN A 97 -3.98 0.62 -4.96
CA GLN A 97 -3.95 0.95 -3.53
C GLN A 97 -2.90 0.12 -2.78
N TRP A 98 -2.78 -1.17 -3.12
CA TRP A 98 -1.76 -2.03 -2.54
C TRP A 98 -0.35 -1.52 -2.87
N PHE A 99 -0.07 -1.19 -4.13
CA PHE A 99 1.23 -0.67 -4.54
C PHE A 99 1.56 0.66 -3.86
N ARG A 100 0.59 1.57 -3.72
CA ARG A 100 0.81 2.84 -3.00
C ARG A 100 1.13 2.60 -1.53
N SER A 101 0.48 1.64 -0.89
CA SER A 101 0.73 1.28 0.50
C SER A 101 2.13 0.71 0.69
N GLU A 102 2.54 -0.21 -0.19
CA GLU A 102 3.89 -0.80 -0.16
C GLU A 102 4.97 0.25 -0.42
N LEU A 103 4.78 1.12 -1.39
CA LEU A 103 5.71 2.21 -1.69
C LEU A 103 5.84 3.16 -0.50
N LYS A 104 4.74 3.45 0.19
CA LYS A 104 4.76 4.27 1.40
C LYS A 104 5.61 3.62 2.50
N GLU A 105 5.44 2.33 2.74
CA GLU A 105 6.23 1.58 3.74
C GLU A 105 7.73 1.57 3.39
N GLU A 106 8.08 1.33 2.14
CA GLU A 106 9.47 1.41 1.68
C GLU A 106 10.05 2.81 1.89
N ASN A 107 9.30 3.85 1.57
CA ASN A 107 9.72 5.23 1.76
C ASN A 107 9.88 5.60 3.24
N ILE A 108 9.01 5.10 4.11
CA ILE A 108 9.14 5.29 5.57
C ILE A 108 10.45 4.68 6.07
N THR A 109 10.73 3.44 5.69
CA THR A 109 11.96 2.75 6.07
C THR A 109 13.20 3.50 5.58
N HIS A 110 13.19 3.90 4.31
CA HIS A 110 14.29 4.66 3.71
C HIS A 110 14.47 6.02 4.37
N GLY A 111 13.38 6.72 4.71
CA GLY A 111 13.43 7.99 5.42
C GLY A 111 14.07 7.87 6.80
N LYS A 112 13.76 6.81 7.56
CA LYS A 112 14.41 6.51 8.84
C LYS A 112 15.92 6.31 8.67
N GLU A 113 16.29 5.52 7.67
CA GLU A 113 17.72 5.26 7.37
C GLU A 113 18.47 6.54 7.03
N LEU A 114 17.88 7.40 6.23
CA LEU A 114 18.46 8.69 5.84
C LEU A 114 18.66 9.61 7.05
N LEU A 115 17.68 9.68 7.97
CA LEU A 115 17.80 10.48 9.19
C LEU A 115 18.93 9.96 10.09
N ILE A 116 18.98 8.66 10.29
CA ILE A 116 20.03 8.02 11.12
C ILE A 116 21.41 8.29 10.52
N ALA A 117 21.57 8.10 9.22
CA ALA A 117 22.83 8.33 8.52
C ALA A 117 23.25 9.81 8.57
N SER A 118 22.31 10.73 8.40
CA SER A 118 22.56 12.17 8.49
C SER A 118 23.01 12.58 9.89
N ALA A 119 22.33 12.09 10.93
CA ALA A 119 22.71 12.33 12.32
C ALA A 119 24.14 11.81 12.60
N LYS A 120 24.43 10.60 12.17
CA LYS A 120 25.74 9.97 12.33
C LYS A 120 26.85 10.80 11.66
N SER A 121 26.61 11.28 10.43
CA SER A 121 27.58 12.08 9.70
C SER A 121 27.87 13.44 10.37
N LYS A 122 26.94 13.94 11.18
CA LYS A 122 27.06 15.20 11.92
C LYS A 122 27.53 15.01 13.36
N GLY A 123 27.83 13.77 13.76
CA GLY A 123 28.23 13.46 15.13
C GLY A 123 27.11 13.60 16.15
N ILE A 124 25.86 13.52 15.72
CA ILE A 124 24.68 13.64 16.56
C ILE A 124 24.18 12.24 16.94
N ASN A 125 23.90 12.03 18.23
CA ASN A 125 23.28 10.78 18.68
C ASN A 125 21.80 10.80 18.37
N PHE A 126 21.37 10.03 17.36
CA PHE A 126 20.00 10.05 16.84
C PHE A 126 18.95 9.78 17.94
N PRO A 127 19.10 8.81 18.87
CA PRO A 127 18.13 8.61 19.94
C PRO A 127 17.87 9.85 20.79
N ASP A 128 18.84 10.74 20.96
CA ASP A 128 18.68 11.96 21.74
C ASP A 128 17.73 12.96 21.10
N ILE A 129 17.70 12.99 19.77
CA ILE A 129 16.84 13.92 19.02
C ILE A 129 15.55 13.26 18.52
N ASN A 130 15.48 11.93 18.50
CA ASN A 130 14.32 11.18 18.01
C ASN A 130 13.28 11.00 19.11
N LYS A 131 12.73 12.09 19.57
CA LYS A 131 11.73 12.12 20.64
C LYS A 131 10.43 12.74 20.16
N PRO A 132 9.28 12.30 20.71
CA PRO A 132 7.97 12.81 20.29
C PRO A 132 7.84 14.32 20.32
N GLU A 133 8.40 14.99 21.32
CA GLU A 133 8.33 16.44 21.45
C GLU A 133 9.07 17.16 20.30
N TYR A 134 10.18 16.64 19.82
CA TYR A 134 10.91 17.21 18.69
C TYR A 134 10.25 16.86 17.36
N GLN A 135 9.75 15.63 17.24
CA GLN A 135 8.98 15.20 16.08
C GLN A 135 7.75 16.09 15.88
N GLU A 136 7.01 16.40 16.95
CA GLU A 136 5.83 17.24 16.86
C GLU A 136 6.15 18.64 16.31
N LYS A 137 7.26 19.23 16.71
CA LYS A 137 7.70 20.54 16.20
C LYS A 137 7.97 20.50 14.70
N ILE A 138 8.56 19.39 14.21
CA ILE A 138 8.77 19.17 12.77
C ILE A 138 7.42 19.04 12.06
N LEU A 139 6.48 18.27 12.58
CA LEU A 139 5.15 18.09 11.99
C LEU A 139 4.42 19.42 11.86
N ARG A 140 4.46 20.26 12.87
CA ARG A 140 3.84 21.59 12.84
C ARG A 140 4.50 22.50 11.83
N LYS A 141 5.83 22.53 11.77
CA LYS A 141 6.56 23.41 10.87
C LYS A 141 6.33 23.09 9.40
N TYR A 142 6.32 21.79 9.06
CA TYR A 142 6.23 21.34 7.67
C TYR A 142 4.82 20.92 7.25
N GLY A 143 3.85 20.95 8.18
CA GLY A 143 2.45 20.67 7.87
C GLY A 143 2.12 19.19 7.67
N PHE A 144 2.82 18.28 8.33
CA PHE A 144 2.53 16.85 8.26
C PHE A 144 1.51 16.40 9.30
N HIS A 145 0.72 15.41 8.92
CA HIS A 145 -0.33 14.84 9.77
C HIS A 145 0.24 13.91 10.84
N ASP A 146 1.25 13.11 10.48
CA ASP A 146 1.91 12.18 11.38
C ASP A 146 3.39 12.02 10.99
N TRP A 147 4.15 11.39 11.89
CA TRP A 147 5.60 11.20 11.69
C TRP A 147 5.90 10.27 10.53
N ASN A 148 5.09 9.25 10.30
CA ASN A 148 5.26 8.34 9.17
C ASN A 148 5.13 9.06 7.83
N SER A 149 4.21 10.00 7.70
CA SER A 149 4.07 10.83 6.49
C SER A 149 5.31 11.68 6.24
N CYS A 150 5.90 12.25 7.29
CA CYS A 150 7.16 12.98 7.22
C CYS A 150 8.30 12.07 6.76
N LEU A 151 8.44 10.89 7.37
CA LEU A 151 9.45 9.90 7.00
C LEU A 151 9.31 9.46 5.54
N ALA A 152 8.10 9.19 5.09
CA ALA A 152 7.84 8.81 3.71
C ALA A 152 8.27 9.92 2.74
N THR A 153 8.01 11.18 3.08
CA THR A 153 8.41 12.33 2.26
C THR A 153 9.93 12.47 2.19
N ILE A 154 10.62 12.24 3.30
CA ILE A 154 12.10 12.19 3.32
C ILE A 154 12.58 11.05 2.42
N GLY A 155 11.96 9.87 2.55
CA GLY A 155 12.36 8.68 1.82
C GLY A 155 12.26 8.81 0.30
N HIS A 156 11.24 9.50 -0.22
CA HIS A 156 11.12 9.71 -1.66
C HIS A 156 11.81 10.98 -2.17
N GLY A 157 12.53 11.71 -1.31
CA GLY A 157 13.29 12.87 -1.71
C GLY A 157 12.54 14.19 -1.71
N GLY A 158 11.31 14.23 -1.22
CA GLY A 158 10.51 15.45 -1.14
C GLY A 158 10.93 16.42 -0.03
N LEU A 159 11.74 15.93 0.91
CA LEU A 159 12.23 16.71 2.04
C LEU A 159 13.66 16.24 2.36
N LYS A 160 14.56 17.21 2.59
CA LYS A 160 15.96 16.90 2.88
C LYS A 160 16.14 16.44 4.33
N GLU A 161 16.74 15.28 4.51
CA GLU A 161 17.03 14.68 5.81
C GLU A 161 17.92 15.55 6.69
N GLY A 162 18.89 16.23 6.08
CA GLY A 162 19.80 17.12 6.79
C GLY A 162 19.10 18.31 7.45
N GLN A 163 18.09 18.86 6.81
CA GLN A 163 17.28 19.95 7.39
C GLN A 163 16.51 19.50 8.61
N ILE A 164 15.94 18.29 8.53
CA ILE A 164 15.16 17.73 9.63
C ILE A 164 16.05 17.41 10.84
N VAL A 165 17.19 16.78 10.61
CA VAL A 165 18.16 16.47 11.68
C VAL A 165 18.65 17.75 12.33
N ASN A 166 19.01 18.77 11.56
CA ASN A 166 19.44 20.06 12.09
C ASN A 166 18.38 20.70 12.96
N ARG A 167 17.12 20.68 12.53
CA ARG A 167 16.00 21.28 13.28
C ARG A 167 15.74 20.54 14.57
N MET A 168 15.74 19.21 14.55
CA MET A 168 15.57 18.40 15.75
C MET A 168 16.71 18.63 16.73
N TYR A 169 17.93 18.73 16.23
CA TYR A 169 19.11 18.98 17.06
C TYR A 169 19.10 20.38 17.68
N GLU A 170 18.64 21.39 16.96
CA GLU A 170 18.45 22.73 17.51
C GLU A 170 17.46 22.76 18.67
N GLU A 171 16.35 22.04 18.53
CA GLU A 171 15.35 21.91 19.60
C GLU A 171 15.93 21.17 20.82
N TYR A 172 16.70 20.11 20.57
CA TYR A 172 17.39 19.37 21.62
C TYR A 172 18.39 20.28 22.39
N LYS A 173 19.18 21.09 21.65
CA LYS A 173 20.13 22.02 22.27
C LYS A 173 19.42 23.05 23.13
N LYS A 174 18.28 23.59 22.69
CA LYS A 174 17.49 24.56 23.46
C LYS A 174 17.10 23.99 24.84
N ASP A 175 16.63 22.75 24.88
CA ASP A 175 16.24 22.09 26.12
C ASP A 175 17.47 21.88 27.05
N HIS A 176 18.62 21.55 26.50
CA HIS A 176 19.83 21.33 27.28
C HIS A 176 20.46 22.65 27.76
N LEU A 177 20.41 23.72 26.98
CA LEU A 177 20.88 25.04 27.39
C LEU A 177 20.00 25.62 28.50
N ALA A 178 18.68 25.39 28.44
CA ALA A 178 17.78 25.81 29.53
C ALA A 178 18.09 25.11 30.83
N CYS A 179 18.46 23.82 30.81
CA CYS A 179 18.90 23.08 32.02
C CYS A 179 20.21 23.59 32.61
N ILE A 180 21.15 24.09 31.77
CA ILE A 180 22.42 24.64 32.21
C ILE A 180 22.25 26.01 32.86
N THR A 181 21.31 26.82 32.38
CA THR A 181 21.07 28.16 32.95
C THR A 181 20.26 28.14 34.25
N ASP A 182 19.54 27.06 34.51
CA ASP A 182 18.81 26.90 35.78
C ASP A 182 19.68 26.41 36.95
N ASP A 183 20.89 25.93 36.66
CA ASP A 183 21.86 25.46 37.66
C ASP A 183 22.85 26.57 38.12
N GLU A 184 22.81 27.80 37.57
CA GLU A 184 23.55 28.97 38.01
C GLU A 184 22.68 29.91 38.83
#